data_90c52ec30063223a58077892646cdd9e
#
_entry.id   90c52ec30063223a58077892646cdd9e
#
_cell.length_a   1.000
_cell.length_b   1.000
_cell.length_c   1.000
_cell.angle_alpha   90.00
_cell.angle_beta   90.00
_cell.angle_gamma   90.00
#
_symmetry.space_group_name_H-M   'P 1'
#
loop_
_entity.id
_entity.type
_entity.pdbx_description
1 polymer ?
#
loop_
_entity_poly.entity_id
_entity_poly.type
_entity_poly.pdbx_seq_one_letter_code
_entity_poly.pdbx_strand_id
1 'polypeptide(L)'
;MRVRPALPFLLLATALTACSQQAEDRTGAAPTPTPALTTQPASTQAADGTPLTVGQWLVEENAVGASAAFREQSGTNALVLACNRTDRSLNLSLSGAAGQPQRYRITVGAQKADVMLVPGGPAGLTAAVDGRQPIFATFADPAAVIMFTGPGMTPLRVPGNAGISRVFAACA
;
A
#
# COMPACT_ATOMS: atom_id res chain seq x y z
N MET A 1 -4.28 -39.03 81.36
CA MET A 1 -2.97 -38.86 81.99
C MET A 1 -2.05 -38.07 81.08
N ARG A 2 -1.70 -36.87 81.56
CA ARG A 2 -0.36 -36.29 81.53
C ARG A 2 0.25 -36.11 80.13
N VAL A 3 0.87 -35.03 79.65
CA VAL A 3 1.42 -33.79 80.28
C VAL A 3 1.74 -32.85 79.09
N ARG A 4 1.43 -31.55 79.24
CA ARG A 4 2.02 -30.42 78.49
C ARG A 4 3.51 -30.26 78.91
N PRO A 5 4.36 -29.68 78.05
CA PRO A 5 4.67 -28.24 78.07
C PRO A 5 4.87 -27.65 76.71
N ALA A 6 4.49 -26.47 76.35
CA ALA A 6 4.86 -25.10 76.77
C ALA A 6 6.18 -24.61 76.12
N LEU A 7 6.00 -23.70 75.06
CA LEU A 7 6.72 -22.43 74.76
C LEU A 7 8.22 -22.51 74.36
N PRO A 8 8.80 -21.49 73.64
CA PRO A 8 8.31 -20.12 73.38
C PRO A 8 8.54 -19.57 71.96
N PHE A 9 7.81 -18.56 71.66
CA PHE A 9 8.09 -17.27 70.98
C PHE A 9 9.40 -17.11 70.23
N LEU A 10 9.27 -16.83 68.93
CA LEU A 10 10.13 -15.84 68.29
C LEU A 10 9.32 -15.06 67.24
N LEU A 11 9.02 -13.82 67.56
CA LEU A 11 8.51 -12.80 66.67
C LEU A 11 9.59 -12.42 65.69
N LEU A 12 9.33 -12.64 64.37
CA LEU A 12 10.08 -11.98 63.32
C LEU A 12 9.09 -11.18 62.50
N ALA A 13 9.07 -9.87 62.77
CA ALA A 13 8.35 -8.90 62.00
C ALA A 13 9.08 -8.66 60.66
N THR A 14 8.60 -9.21 59.56
CA THR A 14 9.01 -8.80 58.24
C THR A 14 7.98 -7.82 57.68
N ALA A 15 8.39 -6.57 57.63
CA ALA A 15 7.66 -5.52 56.94
C ALA A 15 7.58 -5.84 55.44
N LEU A 16 6.42 -6.26 54.98
CA LEU A 16 6.09 -6.31 53.56
C LEU A 16 5.77 -4.88 53.12
N THR A 17 6.74 -4.23 52.51
CA THR A 17 6.51 -3.07 51.67
C THR A 17 5.67 -3.52 50.49
N ALA A 18 4.38 -3.32 50.57
CA ALA A 18 3.49 -3.41 49.40
C ALA A 18 3.84 -2.27 48.45
N CYS A 19 4.65 -2.58 47.43
CA CYS A 19 4.65 -1.80 46.22
C CYS A 19 3.27 -1.94 45.57
N SER A 20 2.41 -0.96 45.82
CA SER A 20 1.24 -0.72 45.00
C SER A 20 1.71 -0.44 43.57
N GLN A 21 1.80 -1.47 42.77
CA GLN A 21 1.79 -1.28 41.32
C GLN A 21 0.38 -0.79 40.99
N GLN A 22 0.25 0.55 40.91
CA GLN A 22 -0.83 1.14 40.15
C GLN A 22 -0.78 0.51 38.77
N ALA A 23 -1.69 -0.41 38.51
CA ALA A 23 -2.09 -0.73 37.16
C ALA A 23 -2.67 0.58 36.59
N GLU A 24 -1.81 1.41 36.01
CA GLU A 24 -2.24 2.40 35.08
C GLU A 24 -2.96 1.63 33.99
N ASP A 25 -4.27 1.77 34.02
CA ASP A 25 -5.19 1.37 32.98
C ASP A 25 -4.78 2.15 31.70
N ARG A 26 -3.70 1.67 31.06
CA ARG A 26 -3.34 2.09 29.71
C ARG A 26 -4.37 1.47 28.81
N THR A 27 -5.50 2.14 28.68
CA THR A 27 -6.28 2.15 27.46
C THR A 27 -5.36 2.74 26.38
N GLY A 28 -4.30 2.02 26.09
CA GLY A 28 -3.40 2.30 24.99
C GLY A 28 -4.18 2.08 23.72
N ALA A 29 -4.69 3.16 23.14
CA ALA A 29 -5.07 3.14 21.74
C ALA A 29 -3.94 2.41 20.99
N ALA A 30 -4.28 1.33 20.30
CA ALA A 30 -3.32 0.61 19.49
C ALA A 30 -2.58 1.63 18.61
N PRO A 31 -1.23 1.58 18.54
CA PRO A 31 -0.49 2.55 17.76
C PRO A 31 -1.06 2.56 16.35
N THR A 32 -1.54 3.71 15.92
CA THR A 32 -1.99 3.91 14.54
C THR A 32 -0.81 3.52 13.66
N PRO A 33 -0.96 2.54 12.75
CA PRO A 33 0.16 2.13 11.90
C PRO A 33 0.65 3.36 11.14
N THR A 34 1.91 3.70 11.35
CA THR A 34 2.56 4.78 10.60
C THR A 34 2.59 4.37 9.13
N PRO A 35 2.11 5.21 8.21
CA PRO A 35 2.16 4.91 6.79
C PRO A 35 3.59 4.58 6.36
N ALA A 36 3.80 3.38 5.83
CA ALA A 36 5.09 3.01 5.26
C ALA A 36 5.22 3.68 3.90
N LEU A 37 5.99 4.76 3.81
CA LEU A 37 6.38 5.39 2.56
C LEU A 37 7.60 4.68 2.00
N THR A 38 7.46 4.03 0.85
CA THR A 38 8.60 3.51 0.09
C THR A 38 8.74 4.33 -1.18
N THR A 39 9.79 5.13 -1.26
CA THR A 39 10.15 5.89 -2.45
C THR A 39 11.25 5.17 -3.20
N GLN A 40 11.02 4.81 -4.44
CA GLN A 40 12.03 4.22 -5.31
C GLN A 40 12.24 5.14 -6.51
N PRO A 41 13.48 5.62 -6.75
CA PRO A 41 13.79 6.34 -7.97
C PRO A 41 13.47 5.46 -9.19
N ALA A 42 12.73 6.01 -10.13
CA ALA A 42 12.43 5.29 -11.36
C ALA A 42 13.62 5.38 -12.33
N SER A 43 13.88 4.29 -13.05
CA SER A 43 14.77 4.33 -14.20
C SER A 43 14.21 5.28 -15.25
N THR A 44 15.07 6.00 -15.96
CA THR A 44 14.69 6.85 -17.07
C THR A 44 14.67 6.10 -18.41
N GLN A 45 15.18 4.88 -18.43
CA GLN A 45 15.22 4.00 -19.59
C GLN A 45 14.92 2.56 -19.17
N ALA A 46 14.21 1.85 -20.03
CA ALA A 46 14.03 0.41 -19.94
C ALA A 46 15.33 -0.34 -20.33
N ALA A 47 15.37 -1.65 -20.08
CA ALA A 47 16.54 -2.48 -20.41
C ALA A 47 16.85 -2.52 -21.92
N ASP A 48 15.85 -2.31 -22.77
CA ASP A 48 15.98 -2.22 -24.23
C ASP A 48 16.31 -0.82 -24.75
N GLY A 49 16.58 0.13 -23.83
CA GLY A 49 16.87 1.54 -24.16
C GLY A 49 15.62 2.40 -24.42
N THR A 50 14.40 1.85 -24.33
CA THR A 50 13.17 2.61 -24.52
C THR A 50 13.05 3.70 -23.44
N PRO A 51 12.79 4.98 -23.82
CA PRO A 51 12.59 6.05 -22.84
C PRO A 51 11.37 5.80 -21.98
N LEU A 52 11.53 5.96 -20.68
CA LEU A 52 10.45 5.92 -19.68
C LEU A 52 10.04 7.32 -19.27
N THR A 53 8.81 7.45 -18.83
CA THR A 53 8.32 8.67 -18.17
C THR A 53 9.14 8.93 -16.92
N VAL A 54 9.67 10.15 -16.79
CA VAL A 54 10.50 10.52 -15.66
C VAL A 54 9.62 10.79 -14.45
N GLY A 55 9.87 10.07 -13.36
CA GLY A 55 9.07 10.16 -12.14
C GLY A 55 9.55 9.19 -11.08
N GLN A 56 8.71 8.97 -10.08
CA GLN A 56 8.99 8.04 -8.98
C GLN A 56 7.72 7.39 -8.47
N TRP A 57 7.86 6.17 -7.96
CA TRP A 57 6.80 5.48 -7.25
C TRP A 57 6.76 5.91 -5.78
N LEU A 58 5.55 6.20 -5.31
CA LEU A 58 5.21 6.40 -3.91
C LEU A 58 4.24 5.31 -3.52
N VAL A 59 4.64 4.46 -2.58
CA VAL A 59 3.79 3.36 -2.10
C VAL A 59 3.43 3.64 -0.65
N GLU A 60 2.14 3.70 -0.38
CA GLU A 60 1.57 3.98 0.94
C GLU A 60 0.67 2.84 1.36
N GLU A 61 0.71 2.52 2.64
CA GLU A 61 -0.17 1.51 3.24
C GLU A 61 -0.66 2.00 4.60
N ASN A 62 -1.96 1.85 4.86
CA ASN A 62 -2.58 2.22 6.11
C ASN A 62 -3.72 1.24 6.48
N ALA A 63 -4.45 1.51 7.54
CA ALA A 63 -5.55 0.66 8.00
C ALA A 63 -6.71 0.58 6.98
N VAL A 64 -6.92 1.62 6.15
CA VAL A 64 -8.01 1.69 5.17
C VAL A 64 -7.67 0.97 3.88
N GLY A 65 -6.38 0.92 3.51
CA GLY A 65 -5.96 0.30 2.26
C GLY A 65 -4.49 0.51 1.93
N ALA A 66 -4.15 0.31 0.68
CA ALA A 66 -2.82 0.55 0.15
C ALA A 66 -2.91 1.24 -1.21
N SER A 67 -1.94 2.08 -1.52
CA SER A 67 -1.84 2.73 -2.82
C SER A 67 -0.41 2.75 -3.34
N ALA A 68 -0.28 2.75 -4.67
CA ALA A 68 0.96 2.99 -5.36
C ALA A 68 0.70 4.07 -6.42
N ALA A 69 1.37 5.20 -6.30
CA ALA A 69 1.25 6.32 -7.22
C ALA A 69 2.57 6.56 -7.95
N PHE A 70 2.53 6.57 -9.28
CA PHE A 70 3.64 7.06 -10.09
C PHE A 70 3.49 8.57 -10.25
N ARG A 71 4.40 9.32 -9.65
CA ARG A 71 4.42 10.78 -9.68
C ARG A 71 5.50 11.26 -10.64
N GLU A 72 5.11 12.04 -11.62
CA GLU A 72 6.02 12.72 -12.54
C GLU A 72 6.80 13.83 -11.83
N GLN A 73 7.87 14.30 -12.47
CA GLN A 73 8.64 15.44 -11.97
C GLN A 73 7.82 16.73 -11.83
N SER A 74 6.76 16.88 -12.63
CA SER A 74 5.78 17.96 -12.52
C SER A 74 5.00 17.96 -11.20
N GLY A 75 5.07 16.87 -10.42
CA GLY A 75 4.29 16.64 -9.23
C GLY A 75 2.92 15.97 -9.50
N THR A 76 2.56 15.74 -10.75
CA THR A 76 1.31 15.10 -11.14
C THR A 76 1.39 13.59 -10.92
N ASN A 77 0.33 12.99 -10.36
CA ASN A 77 0.19 11.55 -10.31
C ASN A 77 -0.27 11.05 -11.68
N ALA A 78 0.66 10.52 -12.48
CA ALA A 78 0.35 10.01 -13.81
C ALA A 78 -0.42 8.68 -13.78
N LEU A 79 -0.13 7.83 -12.79
CA LEU A 79 -0.79 6.55 -12.57
C LEU A 79 -0.97 6.34 -11.07
N VAL A 80 -2.15 5.87 -10.66
CA VAL A 80 -2.42 5.45 -9.27
C VAL A 80 -3.11 4.10 -9.29
N LEU A 81 -2.60 3.18 -8.49
CA LEU A 81 -3.28 1.95 -8.09
C LEU A 81 -3.67 2.10 -6.62
N ALA A 82 -4.94 1.91 -6.30
CA ALA A 82 -5.42 2.04 -4.95
C ALA A 82 -6.35 0.88 -4.59
N CYS A 83 -6.05 0.22 -3.50
CA CYS A 83 -6.88 -0.80 -2.89
C CYS A 83 -7.61 -0.23 -1.68
N ASN A 84 -8.90 -0.40 -1.62
CA ASN A 84 -9.72 -0.18 -0.44
C ASN A 84 -9.98 -1.54 0.24
N ARG A 85 -9.49 -1.73 1.46
CA ARG A 85 -9.66 -2.98 2.21
C ARG A 85 -11.09 -3.26 2.64
N THR A 86 -11.91 -2.22 2.81
CA THR A 86 -13.28 -2.37 3.31
C THR A 86 -14.16 -3.13 2.33
N ASP A 87 -14.05 -2.83 1.05
CA ASP A 87 -14.83 -3.43 -0.03
C ASP A 87 -13.98 -4.28 -0.99
N ARG A 88 -12.68 -4.37 -0.73
CA ARG A 88 -11.67 -5.07 -1.56
C ARG A 88 -11.65 -4.59 -3.00
N SER A 89 -12.02 -3.33 -3.23
CA SER A 89 -11.99 -2.75 -4.55
C SER A 89 -10.57 -2.29 -4.90
N LEU A 90 -10.10 -2.71 -6.06
CA LEU A 90 -8.86 -2.21 -6.66
C LEU A 90 -9.22 -1.25 -7.79
N ASN A 91 -8.74 -0.03 -7.66
CA ASN A 91 -8.96 1.03 -8.65
C ASN A 91 -7.64 1.42 -9.32
N LEU A 92 -7.70 1.54 -10.63
CA LEU A 92 -6.63 2.11 -11.44
C LEU A 92 -7.06 3.50 -11.89
N SER A 93 -6.18 4.49 -11.70
CA SER A 93 -6.44 5.85 -12.16
C SER A 93 -5.28 6.36 -13.01
N LEU A 94 -5.59 7.06 -14.09
CA LEU A 94 -4.61 7.71 -14.97
C LEU A 94 -4.82 9.22 -14.97
N SER A 95 -3.72 9.97 -15.12
CA SER A 95 -3.80 11.40 -15.40
C SER A 95 -4.46 11.61 -16.76
N GLY A 96 -5.37 12.55 -16.80
CA GLY A 96 -6.08 12.91 -18.02
C GLY A 96 -7.39 13.59 -17.75
N ALA A 97 -7.93 14.22 -18.77
CA ALA A 97 -9.26 14.78 -18.78
C ALA A 97 -10.06 14.15 -19.89
N ALA A 98 -11.16 13.51 -19.54
CA ALA A 98 -12.13 13.04 -20.50
C ALA A 98 -13.53 13.45 -20.06
N GLY A 99 -14.35 13.92 -20.99
CA GLY A 99 -15.74 14.25 -20.73
C GLY A 99 -16.66 13.02 -20.66
N GLN A 100 -16.16 11.86 -21.09
CA GLN A 100 -16.92 10.61 -21.21
C GLN A 100 -15.99 9.39 -21.09
N PRO A 101 -16.54 8.19 -20.81
CA PRO A 101 -15.78 6.96 -20.76
C PRO A 101 -14.98 6.69 -22.03
N GLN A 102 -13.72 6.28 -21.87
CA GLN A 102 -12.81 5.98 -22.97
C GLN A 102 -12.05 4.68 -22.73
N ARG A 103 -11.75 3.96 -23.83
CA ARG A 103 -10.98 2.72 -23.76
C ARG A 103 -9.49 3.00 -23.82
N TYR A 104 -8.77 2.46 -22.87
CA TYR A 104 -7.31 2.50 -22.79
C TYR A 104 -6.76 1.09 -22.87
N ARG A 105 -5.58 0.96 -23.46
CA ARG A 105 -4.85 -0.29 -23.54
C ARG A 105 -3.65 -0.26 -22.61
N ILE A 106 -3.53 -1.31 -21.80
CA ILE A 106 -2.37 -1.61 -20.97
C ILE A 106 -1.55 -2.65 -21.72
N THR A 107 -0.23 -2.43 -21.82
CA THR A 107 0.71 -3.39 -22.38
C THR A 107 1.88 -3.58 -21.44
N VAL A 108 2.21 -4.84 -21.11
CA VAL A 108 3.39 -5.19 -20.33
C VAL A 108 4.05 -6.41 -20.97
N GLY A 109 5.19 -6.20 -21.60
CA GLY A 109 5.81 -7.24 -22.43
C GLY A 109 4.87 -7.71 -23.55
N ALA A 110 4.57 -9.01 -23.56
CA ALA A 110 3.63 -9.60 -24.52
C ALA A 110 2.16 -9.52 -24.08
N GLN A 111 1.89 -9.20 -22.83
CA GLN A 111 0.53 -9.14 -22.28
C GLN A 111 -0.15 -7.83 -22.66
N LYS A 112 -1.46 -7.92 -22.93
CA LYS A 112 -2.31 -6.76 -23.25
C LYS A 112 -3.65 -6.89 -22.55
N ALA A 113 -4.17 -5.78 -22.04
CA ALA A 113 -5.52 -5.68 -21.50
C ALA A 113 -6.14 -4.35 -21.93
N ASP A 114 -7.43 -4.34 -22.18
CA ASP A 114 -8.18 -3.10 -22.42
C ASP A 114 -9.00 -2.78 -21.15
N VAL A 115 -8.96 -1.51 -20.74
CA VAL A 115 -9.72 -1.00 -19.60
C VAL A 115 -10.57 0.17 -20.06
N MET A 116 -11.81 0.25 -19.54
CA MET A 116 -12.67 1.40 -19.75
C MET A 116 -12.48 2.36 -18.59
N LEU A 117 -11.84 3.50 -18.85
CA LEU A 117 -11.67 4.55 -17.85
C LEU A 117 -12.81 5.54 -17.96
N VAL A 118 -13.33 5.93 -16.80
CA VAL A 118 -14.38 6.95 -16.65
C VAL A 118 -13.78 8.19 -15.98
N PRO A 119 -14.34 9.38 -16.21
CA PRO A 119 -13.94 10.59 -15.47
C PRO A 119 -14.11 10.36 -13.97
N GLY A 120 -13.08 10.70 -13.20
CA GLY A 120 -13.05 10.55 -11.74
C GLY A 120 -11.71 10.02 -11.23
N GLY A 121 -11.67 9.78 -9.92
CA GLY A 121 -10.48 9.29 -9.25
C GLY A 121 -9.40 10.36 -9.02
N PRO A 122 -8.31 9.99 -8.31
CA PRO A 122 -7.29 10.96 -7.86
C PRO A 122 -6.39 11.50 -8.98
N ALA A 123 -6.39 10.86 -10.15
CA ALA A 123 -5.59 11.30 -11.29
C ALA A 123 -6.44 11.86 -12.46
N GLY A 124 -7.77 11.81 -12.39
CA GLY A 124 -8.68 12.36 -13.39
C GLY A 124 -9.49 11.34 -14.15
N LEU A 125 -8.96 10.15 -14.44
CA LEU A 125 -9.65 9.02 -15.06
C LEU A 125 -9.50 7.79 -14.17
N THR A 126 -10.54 6.98 -14.03
CA THR A 126 -10.50 5.81 -13.15
C THR A 126 -11.26 4.60 -13.71
N ALA A 127 -10.84 3.41 -13.31
CA ALA A 127 -11.56 2.16 -13.51
C ALA A 127 -11.38 1.23 -12.30
N ALA A 128 -12.42 0.50 -11.94
CA ALA A 128 -12.27 -0.68 -11.11
C ALA A 128 -11.61 -1.79 -11.95
N VAL A 129 -10.62 -2.47 -11.39
CA VAL A 129 -9.88 -3.53 -12.08
C VAL A 129 -9.83 -4.79 -11.23
N ASP A 130 -9.79 -5.95 -11.88
CA ASP A 130 -9.55 -7.21 -11.20
C ASP A 130 -8.05 -7.48 -11.11
N GLY A 131 -7.48 -7.28 -9.91
CA GLY A 131 -6.05 -7.51 -9.64
C GLY A 131 -5.57 -8.94 -9.86
N ARG A 132 -6.49 -9.91 -10.03
CA ARG A 132 -6.16 -11.32 -10.34
C ARG A 132 -5.80 -11.54 -11.80
N GLN A 133 -6.08 -10.58 -12.68
CA GLN A 133 -5.66 -10.69 -14.07
C GLN A 133 -4.13 -10.75 -14.16
N PRO A 134 -3.56 -11.69 -14.93
CA PRO A 134 -2.10 -11.93 -14.99
C PRO A 134 -1.26 -10.68 -15.30
N ILE A 135 -1.80 -9.76 -16.10
CA ILE A 135 -1.11 -8.53 -16.46
C ILE A 135 -0.80 -7.66 -15.24
N PHE A 136 -1.68 -7.62 -14.21
CA PHE A 136 -1.43 -6.81 -13.02
C PHE A 136 -0.34 -7.40 -12.12
N ALA A 137 -0.17 -8.73 -12.10
CA ALA A 137 0.93 -9.37 -11.37
C ALA A 137 2.30 -8.89 -11.88
N THR A 138 2.41 -8.60 -13.19
CA THR A 138 3.65 -8.11 -13.79
C THR A 138 3.99 -6.66 -13.42
N PHE A 139 3.04 -5.88 -12.90
CA PHE A 139 3.31 -4.51 -12.42
C PHE A 139 4.27 -4.48 -11.23
N ALA A 140 4.34 -5.55 -10.47
CA ALA A 140 5.25 -5.69 -9.33
C ALA A 140 6.70 -6.06 -9.75
N ASP A 141 6.94 -6.38 -11.01
CA ASP A 141 8.28 -6.67 -11.53
C ASP A 141 9.01 -5.36 -11.87
N PRO A 142 10.10 -4.99 -11.17
CA PRO A 142 10.85 -3.77 -11.46
C PRO A 142 11.49 -3.72 -12.86
N ALA A 143 11.68 -4.88 -13.51
CA ALA A 143 12.20 -4.96 -14.87
C ALA A 143 11.11 -4.76 -15.93
N ALA A 144 9.84 -4.85 -15.56
CA ALA A 144 8.73 -4.68 -16.48
C ALA A 144 8.55 -3.19 -16.86
N VAL A 145 8.13 -2.97 -18.10
CA VAL A 145 7.65 -1.67 -18.57
C VAL A 145 6.15 -1.74 -18.75
N ILE A 146 5.45 -0.91 -18.01
CA ILE A 146 3.99 -0.79 -18.09
C ILE A 146 3.68 0.37 -19.02
N MET A 147 3.01 0.09 -20.12
CA MET A 147 2.65 1.09 -21.11
C MET A 147 1.13 1.25 -21.17
N PHE A 148 0.68 2.49 -21.06
CA PHE A 148 -0.71 2.88 -21.28
C PHE A 148 -0.81 3.67 -22.60
N THR A 149 -1.80 3.31 -23.41
CA THR A 149 -2.14 4.02 -24.64
C THR A 149 -3.65 4.21 -24.72
N GLY A 150 -4.08 5.36 -25.24
CA GLY A 150 -5.49 5.69 -25.35
C GLY A 150 -5.72 6.95 -26.16
N PRO A 151 -6.99 7.32 -26.39
CA PRO A 151 -7.34 8.50 -27.16
C PRO A 151 -6.76 9.77 -26.55
N GLY A 152 -6.12 10.60 -27.39
CA GLY A 152 -5.67 11.94 -27.01
C GLY A 152 -4.52 11.99 -26.00
N MET A 153 -3.87 10.85 -25.68
CA MET A 153 -2.74 10.83 -24.76
C MET A 153 -1.42 10.44 -25.45
N THR A 154 -0.33 11.04 -25.02
CA THR A 154 0.99 10.50 -25.27
C THR A 154 1.15 9.18 -24.50
N PRO A 155 1.71 8.11 -25.09
CA PRO A 155 1.91 6.86 -24.39
C PRO A 155 2.66 7.07 -23.06
N LEU A 156 2.02 6.69 -21.96
CA LEU A 156 2.63 6.70 -20.63
C LEU A 156 3.42 5.39 -20.47
N ARG A 157 4.71 5.48 -20.21
CA ARG A 157 5.59 4.33 -19.98
C ARG A 157 6.23 4.46 -18.61
N VAL A 158 5.88 3.57 -17.71
CA VAL A 158 6.42 3.58 -16.34
C VAL A 158 7.08 2.23 -16.02
N PRO A 159 8.16 2.21 -15.25
CA PRO A 159 8.74 0.95 -14.77
C PRO A 159 7.80 0.29 -13.78
N GLY A 160 7.80 -1.02 -13.69
CA GLY A 160 7.16 -1.73 -12.60
C GLY A 160 7.84 -1.42 -11.26
N ASN A 161 7.18 -1.81 -10.14
CA ASN A 161 7.72 -1.57 -8.81
C ASN A 161 7.29 -2.67 -7.84
N ALA A 162 8.26 -3.27 -7.14
CA ALA A 162 8.00 -4.36 -6.19
C ALA A 162 6.98 -3.99 -5.09
N GLY A 163 6.91 -2.71 -4.72
CA GLY A 163 5.94 -2.23 -3.73
C GLY A 163 4.48 -2.34 -4.17
N ILE A 164 4.20 -2.46 -5.48
CA ILE A 164 2.85 -2.63 -6.01
C ILE A 164 2.22 -3.95 -5.51
N SER A 165 3.04 -4.97 -5.22
CA SER A 165 2.57 -6.22 -4.63
C SER A 165 1.80 -6.02 -3.33
N ARG A 166 2.14 -5.00 -2.53
CA ARG A 166 1.43 -4.67 -1.29
C ARG A 166 0.02 -4.16 -1.56
N VAL A 167 -0.16 -3.42 -2.66
CA VAL A 167 -1.49 -2.92 -3.06
C VAL A 167 -2.38 -4.09 -3.44
N PHE A 168 -1.87 -5.07 -4.18
CA PHE A 168 -2.63 -6.27 -4.53
C PHE A 168 -2.92 -7.14 -3.31
N ALA A 169 -1.93 -7.33 -2.42
CA ALA A 169 -2.10 -8.08 -1.18
C ALA A 169 -3.16 -7.45 -0.25
N ALA A 170 -3.28 -6.13 -0.25
CA ALA A 170 -4.30 -5.43 0.54
C ALA A 170 -5.73 -5.71 0.06
N CYS A 171 -5.91 -6.10 -1.23
CA CYS A 171 -7.20 -6.44 -1.86
C CYS A 171 -7.46 -7.95 -2.00
N ALA A 172 -6.52 -8.80 -1.61
CA ALA A 172 -6.64 -10.26 -1.72
C ALA A 172 -7.64 -10.89 -0.73
#